data_009c6555aede14b900102717c91704f9
#
_entry.id   009c6555aede14b900102717c91704f9
#
_cell.length_a   1.000
_cell.length_b   1.000
_cell.length_c   1.000
_cell.angle_alpha   90.00
_cell.angle_beta   90.00
_cell.angle_gamma   90.00
#
_symmetry.space_group_name_H-M   'P 1'
#
loop_
_entity.id
_entity.type
_entity.pdbx_description
1 polymer ?
#
loop_
_entity_poly.entity_id
_entity_poly.type
_entity_poly.pdbx_seq_one_letter_code
_entity_poly.pdbx_strand_id
1 'polypeptide(L)'
;YGGRTQSQGKNTRVKARVKAQALKELIEASSDVLIMGHSISDADCIGASVGIYRAARTSGKDVHIVLNTIANSIKPLLNRLAEDEEYGKKLFINNETAIQRITEGTLLIVVDNNRPSRTECPQLLQLAQHVVVLDHHRQSRDCIEGAVLSYVEPYASSASEMVAEILQYYSDSIKIRPTDADAMYSGIVVDTNNFMNNTGVRTFEAAAFLRRNGADITKVRKLFRDDMEDYKAKAEAVREVEMFHERYAISVCPSDMT
;
A
#
# COMPACT_ATOMS: atom_id res chain seq x y z
N TYR A 1 21.43 18.40 -16.83
CA TYR A 1 20.24 17.58 -16.51
C TYR A 1 19.61 17.88 -15.14
N GLY A 2 20.26 18.66 -14.26
CA GLY A 2 19.79 18.95 -12.90
C GLY A 2 18.56 19.88 -12.77
N GLY A 3 18.26 20.70 -13.78
CA GLY A 3 17.15 21.66 -13.72
C GLY A 3 15.75 21.04 -13.85
N ARG A 4 15.62 19.87 -14.48
CA ARG A 4 14.33 19.17 -14.63
C ARG A 4 13.87 18.44 -13.35
N THR A 5 14.80 17.95 -12.54
CA THR A 5 14.51 17.27 -11.28
C THR A 5 13.95 18.20 -10.21
N GLN A 6 14.42 19.46 -10.14
CA GLN A 6 13.87 20.43 -9.17
C GLN A 6 12.47 20.92 -9.54
N SER A 7 12.15 21.06 -10.84
CA SER A 7 10.80 21.46 -11.26
C SER A 7 9.78 20.33 -11.08
N GLN A 8 10.18 19.08 -11.29
CA GLN A 8 9.33 17.91 -11.01
C GLN A 8 9.03 17.78 -9.52
N GLY A 9 10.02 17.96 -8.64
CA GLY A 9 9.80 17.89 -7.20
C GLY A 9 8.85 18.94 -6.64
N LYS A 10 8.86 20.17 -7.18
CA LYS A 10 7.90 21.22 -6.80
C LYS A 10 6.47 20.87 -7.26
N ASN A 11 6.32 20.40 -8.48
CA ASN A 11 5.01 20.04 -9.04
C ASN A 11 4.36 18.86 -8.29
N THR A 12 5.16 17.86 -7.86
CA THR A 12 4.65 16.70 -7.12
C THR A 12 4.17 17.06 -5.72
N ARG A 13 4.89 17.91 -4.98
CA ARG A 13 4.44 18.38 -3.66
C ARG A 13 3.15 19.19 -3.73
N VAL A 14 2.99 20.04 -4.75
CA VAL A 14 1.74 20.77 -4.98
C VAL A 14 0.60 19.79 -5.28
N LYS A 15 0.83 18.81 -6.14
CA LYS A 15 -0.14 17.74 -6.42
C LYS A 15 -0.53 16.98 -5.15
N ALA A 16 0.44 16.52 -4.36
CA ALA A 16 0.19 15.79 -3.12
C ALA A 16 -0.66 16.61 -2.14
N ARG A 17 -0.36 17.91 -1.99
CA ARG A 17 -1.15 18.83 -1.15
C ARG A 17 -2.59 18.98 -1.63
N VAL A 18 -2.80 19.20 -2.93
CA VAL A 18 -4.15 19.31 -3.51
C VAL A 18 -4.92 18.01 -3.35
N LYS A 19 -4.25 16.86 -3.60
CA LYS A 19 -4.87 15.54 -3.44
C LYS A 19 -5.18 15.21 -1.98
N ALA A 20 -4.33 15.61 -1.04
CA ALA A 20 -4.56 15.46 0.39
C ALA A 20 -5.81 16.23 0.85
N GLN A 21 -5.96 17.48 0.39
CA GLN A 21 -7.13 18.29 0.72
C GLN A 21 -8.41 17.69 0.12
N ALA A 22 -8.39 17.29 -1.16
CA ALA A 22 -9.53 16.66 -1.81
C ALA A 22 -9.93 15.34 -1.13
N LEU A 23 -8.94 14.51 -0.78
CA LEU A 23 -9.19 13.26 -0.06
C LEU A 23 -9.80 13.52 1.32
N LYS A 24 -9.31 14.52 2.04
CA LYS A 24 -9.85 14.93 3.33
C LYS A 24 -11.32 15.33 3.22
N GLU A 25 -11.67 16.17 2.28
CA GLU A 25 -13.05 16.62 2.03
C GLU A 25 -13.98 15.44 1.71
N LEU A 26 -13.53 14.50 0.88
CA LEU A 26 -14.29 13.28 0.55
C LEU A 26 -14.49 12.39 1.78
N ILE A 27 -13.45 12.16 2.58
CA ILE A 27 -13.55 11.40 3.82
C ILE A 27 -14.49 12.08 4.80
N GLU A 28 -14.36 13.38 5.01
CA GLU A 28 -15.22 14.15 5.94
C GLU A 28 -16.69 14.14 5.51
N ALA A 29 -16.96 14.16 4.21
CA ALA A 29 -18.32 14.12 3.66
C ALA A 29 -18.96 12.72 3.69
N SER A 30 -18.17 11.64 3.78
CA SER A 30 -18.68 10.26 3.79
C SER A 30 -19.29 9.86 5.15
N SER A 31 -20.13 8.82 5.16
CA SER A 31 -20.63 8.21 6.39
C SER A 31 -19.56 7.35 7.06
N ASP A 32 -18.87 6.55 6.27
CA ASP A 32 -17.85 5.60 6.65
C ASP A 32 -16.89 5.35 5.48
N VAL A 33 -15.81 4.61 5.71
CA VAL A 33 -14.78 4.36 4.72
C VAL A 33 -14.46 2.87 4.62
N LEU A 34 -14.47 2.34 3.40
CA LEU A 34 -13.93 1.03 3.07
C LEU A 34 -12.66 1.21 2.24
N ILE A 35 -11.62 0.47 2.59
CA ILE A 35 -10.34 0.49 1.88
C ILE A 35 -10.10 -0.90 1.31
N MET A 36 -9.72 -1.00 0.05
CA MET A 36 -9.28 -2.25 -0.54
C MET A 36 -8.10 -2.03 -1.49
N GLY A 37 -7.32 -3.06 -1.67
CA GLY A 37 -6.25 -3.07 -2.67
C GLY A 37 -6.46 -4.15 -3.73
N HIS A 38 -5.36 -4.75 -4.18
CA HIS A 38 -5.43 -5.87 -5.12
C HIS A 38 -5.65 -7.22 -4.41
N SER A 39 -6.16 -8.22 -5.14
CA SER A 39 -6.59 -9.53 -4.61
C SER A 39 -5.46 -10.39 -4.01
N ILE A 40 -4.21 -10.13 -4.36
CA ILE A 40 -3.03 -10.76 -3.76
C ILE A 40 -2.25 -9.67 -3.05
N SER A 41 -2.80 -9.20 -1.93
CA SER A 41 -2.21 -8.08 -1.19
C SER A 41 -0.77 -8.34 -0.78
N ASP A 42 0.08 -7.36 -1.01
CA ASP A 42 1.48 -7.33 -0.58
C ASP A 42 1.72 -6.27 0.50
N ALA A 43 2.98 -6.03 0.85
CA ALA A 43 3.33 -5.09 1.90
C ALA A 43 3.02 -3.64 1.52
N ASP A 44 3.06 -3.27 0.23
CA ASP A 44 2.73 -1.91 -0.21
C ASP A 44 1.24 -1.65 -0.14
N CYS A 45 0.45 -2.59 -0.61
CA CYS A 45 -1.01 -2.55 -0.48
C CYS A 45 -1.46 -2.40 0.98
N ILE A 46 -0.89 -3.18 1.91
CA ILE A 46 -1.22 -3.10 3.34
C ILE A 46 -0.71 -1.79 3.95
N GLY A 47 0.51 -1.36 3.64
CA GLY A 47 1.08 -0.11 4.13
C GLY A 47 0.27 1.12 3.71
N ALA A 48 -0.08 1.21 2.43
CA ALA A 48 -0.95 2.26 1.90
C ALA A 48 -2.33 2.24 2.56
N SER A 49 -2.93 1.05 2.72
CA SER A 49 -4.24 0.89 3.40
C SER A 49 -4.20 1.39 4.83
N VAL A 50 -3.16 1.05 5.61
CA VAL A 50 -2.99 1.50 7.00
C VAL A 50 -2.81 3.02 7.08
N GLY A 51 -2.06 3.63 6.16
CA GLY A 51 -1.94 5.08 6.10
C GLY A 51 -3.28 5.79 5.84
N ILE A 52 -4.09 5.28 4.92
CA ILE A 52 -5.45 5.80 4.66
C ILE A 52 -6.39 5.53 5.83
N TYR A 53 -6.28 4.36 6.47
CA TYR A 53 -7.00 4.09 7.72
C TYR A 53 -6.71 5.18 8.77
N ARG A 54 -5.43 5.57 8.96
CA ARG A 54 -5.05 6.64 9.88
C ARG A 54 -5.68 7.98 9.51
N ALA A 55 -5.72 8.33 8.23
CA ALA A 55 -6.39 9.54 7.75
C ALA A 55 -7.88 9.54 8.09
N ALA A 56 -8.59 8.46 7.77
CA ALA A 56 -10.03 8.33 8.03
C ALA A 56 -10.35 8.34 9.55
N ARG A 57 -9.56 7.66 10.36
CA ARG A 57 -9.69 7.68 11.83
C ARG A 57 -9.44 9.06 12.40
N THR A 58 -8.49 9.83 11.86
CA THR A 58 -8.24 11.22 12.27
C THR A 58 -9.45 12.11 12.01
N SER A 59 -10.19 11.86 10.92
CA SER A 59 -11.46 12.54 10.61
C SER A 59 -12.66 11.94 11.35
N GLY A 60 -12.47 11.04 12.31
CA GLY A 60 -13.51 10.46 13.15
C GLY A 60 -14.40 9.43 12.46
N LYS A 61 -13.98 8.88 11.30
CA LYS A 61 -14.79 7.92 10.55
C LYS A 61 -14.64 6.50 11.06
N ASP A 62 -15.72 5.71 10.93
CA ASP A 62 -15.62 4.25 10.97
C ASP A 62 -14.96 3.79 9.67
N VAL A 63 -13.94 2.94 9.78
CA VAL A 63 -13.11 2.55 8.64
C VAL A 63 -12.62 1.13 8.78
N HIS A 64 -12.65 0.39 7.68
CA HIS A 64 -12.18 -0.99 7.61
C HIS A 64 -11.38 -1.23 6.33
N ILE A 65 -10.43 -2.16 6.41
CA ILE A 65 -9.65 -2.65 5.28
C ILE A 65 -10.23 -4.01 4.87
N VAL A 66 -10.57 -4.15 3.59
CA VAL A 66 -11.10 -5.39 3.04
C VAL A 66 -9.95 -6.30 2.66
N LEU A 67 -9.89 -7.47 3.28
CA LEU A 67 -8.83 -8.47 3.07
C LEU A 67 -9.38 -9.87 3.31
N ASN A 68 -9.28 -10.75 2.31
CA ASN A 68 -9.74 -12.14 2.43
C ASN A 68 -8.58 -13.12 2.46
N THR A 69 -7.72 -13.05 1.44
CA THR A 69 -6.61 -13.98 1.30
C THR A 69 -5.34 -13.37 1.86
N ILE A 70 -4.75 -14.07 2.82
CA ILE A 70 -3.51 -13.64 3.46
C ILE A 70 -2.35 -14.42 2.85
N ALA A 71 -1.56 -13.75 2.02
CA ALA A 71 -0.31 -14.31 1.51
C ALA A 71 0.70 -14.50 2.65
N ASN A 72 1.54 -15.54 2.55
CA ASN A 72 2.56 -15.80 3.57
C ASN A 72 3.51 -14.62 3.76
N SER A 73 3.84 -13.92 2.68
CA SER A 73 4.73 -12.75 2.67
C SER A 73 4.26 -11.58 3.54
N ILE A 74 2.95 -11.40 3.74
CA ILE A 74 2.40 -10.30 4.55
C ILE A 74 2.01 -10.71 5.98
N LYS A 75 1.99 -12.01 6.30
CA LYS A 75 1.65 -12.50 7.65
C LYS A 75 2.44 -11.83 8.76
N PRO A 76 3.78 -11.66 8.67
CA PRO A 76 4.54 -11.00 9.72
C PRO A 76 4.10 -9.54 9.95
N LEU A 77 3.75 -8.82 8.87
CA LEU A 77 3.24 -7.45 8.97
C LEU A 77 1.85 -7.40 9.62
N LEU A 78 0.95 -8.31 9.23
CA LEU A 78 -0.39 -8.41 9.82
C LEU A 78 -0.34 -8.78 11.31
N ASN A 79 0.55 -9.69 11.70
CA ASN A 79 0.78 -10.05 13.10
C ASN A 79 1.24 -8.82 13.90
N ARG A 80 2.14 -8.02 13.33
CA ARG A 80 2.61 -6.77 13.93
C ARG A 80 1.48 -5.76 14.14
N LEU A 81 0.56 -5.64 13.17
CA LEU A 81 -0.64 -4.81 13.31
C LEU A 81 -1.58 -5.35 14.39
N ALA A 82 -1.76 -6.66 14.47
CA ALA A 82 -2.63 -7.30 15.45
C ALA A 82 -2.15 -7.17 16.91
N GLU A 83 -0.84 -6.96 17.12
CA GLU A 83 -0.26 -6.68 18.45
C GLU A 83 -0.63 -5.30 18.99
N ASP A 84 -1.08 -4.39 18.14
CA ASP A 84 -1.47 -3.04 18.52
C ASP A 84 -2.97 -3.00 18.85
N GLU A 85 -3.30 -2.62 20.08
CA GLU A 85 -4.67 -2.61 20.60
C GLU A 85 -5.66 -1.77 19.79
N GLU A 86 -5.17 -0.73 19.10
CA GLU A 86 -6.03 0.14 18.30
C GLU A 86 -6.57 -0.55 17.05
N TYR A 87 -5.76 -1.42 16.43
CA TYR A 87 -6.19 -2.10 15.21
C TYR A 87 -7.05 -3.32 15.51
N GLY A 88 -6.66 -4.15 16.45
CA GLY A 88 -7.42 -5.30 16.94
C GLY A 88 -8.05 -6.13 15.81
N LYS A 89 -9.09 -6.88 16.18
CA LYS A 89 -9.83 -7.75 15.23
C LYS A 89 -10.76 -6.99 14.27
N LYS A 90 -10.90 -5.67 14.43
CA LYS A 90 -11.86 -4.86 13.65
C LYS A 90 -11.24 -4.15 12.44
N LEU A 91 -9.91 -4.14 12.33
CA LEU A 91 -9.23 -3.45 11.22
C LEU A 91 -9.57 -4.10 9.87
N PHE A 92 -9.45 -5.42 9.80
CA PHE A 92 -9.69 -6.20 8.59
C PHE A 92 -11.06 -6.85 8.60
N ILE A 93 -11.75 -6.77 7.47
CA ILE A 93 -13.03 -7.44 7.23
C ILE A 93 -12.96 -8.20 5.90
N ASN A 94 -13.75 -9.26 5.78
CA ASN A 94 -13.87 -10.02 4.54
C ASN A 94 -14.86 -9.37 3.55
N ASN A 95 -14.89 -9.89 2.32
CA ASN A 95 -15.76 -9.39 1.25
C ASN A 95 -17.24 -9.42 1.64
N GLU A 96 -17.71 -10.49 2.26
CA GLU A 96 -19.12 -10.63 2.65
C GLU A 96 -19.53 -9.52 3.63
N THR A 97 -18.70 -9.28 4.64
CA THR A 97 -18.92 -8.20 5.61
C THR A 97 -18.87 -6.83 4.95
N ALA A 98 -17.93 -6.60 4.04
CA ALA A 98 -17.81 -5.33 3.33
C ALA A 98 -19.03 -5.05 2.43
N ILE A 99 -19.51 -6.08 1.70
CA ILE A 99 -20.71 -5.98 0.86
C ILE A 99 -21.96 -5.69 1.69
N GLN A 100 -22.08 -6.25 2.89
CA GLN A 100 -23.21 -5.98 3.78
C GLN A 100 -23.15 -4.59 4.43
N ARG A 101 -21.95 -4.00 4.56
CA ARG A 101 -21.75 -2.71 5.20
C ARG A 101 -21.87 -1.53 4.24
N ILE A 102 -21.56 -1.73 2.97
CA ILE A 102 -21.53 -0.63 1.99
C ILE A 102 -22.89 0.03 1.85
N THR A 103 -22.93 1.35 1.91
CA THR A 103 -24.12 2.19 1.74
C THR A 103 -23.86 3.27 0.70
N GLU A 104 -24.88 4.07 0.35
CA GLU A 104 -24.73 5.20 -0.57
C GLU A 104 -23.75 6.26 -0.04
N GLY A 105 -23.63 6.39 1.29
CA GLY A 105 -22.71 7.34 1.93
C GLY A 105 -21.31 6.81 2.15
N THR A 106 -21.03 5.53 1.84
CA THR A 106 -19.72 4.92 2.02
C THR A 106 -18.72 5.41 0.96
N LEU A 107 -17.53 5.82 1.39
CA LEU A 107 -16.41 6.10 0.49
C LEU A 107 -15.54 4.84 0.34
N LEU A 108 -15.47 4.33 -0.90
CA LEU A 108 -14.57 3.23 -1.23
C LEU A 108 -13.22 3.79 -1.71
N ILE A 109 -12.14 3.46 -1.02
CA ILE A 109 -10.79 3.87 -1.40
C ILE A 109 -10.01 2.66 -1.87
N VAL A 110 -9.60 2.68 -3.13
CA VAL A 110 -8.76 1.65 -3.74
C VAL A 110 -7.32 2.13 -3.71
N VAL A 111 -6.44 1.33 -3.11
CA VAL A 111 -5.01 1.63 -3.02
C VAL A 111 -4.21 0.58 -3.77
N ASP A 112 -3.06 0.99 -4.31
CA ASP A 112 -2.09 0.13 -4.96
C ASP A 112 -2.67 -0.72 -6.11
N ASN A 113 -3.74 -0.24 -6.71
CA ASN A 113 -4.37 -0.89 -7.85
C ASN A 113 -5.32 0.07 -8.56
N ASN A 114 -5.29 0.07 -9.89
CA ASN A 114 -6.22 0.84 -10.72
C ASN A 114 -7.06 -0.04 -11.66
N ARG A 115 -7.00 -1.37 -11.54
CA ARG A 115 -7.71 -2.32 -12.41
C ARG A 115 -8.85 -2.99 -11.68
N PRO A 116 -10.10 -2.86 -12.17
CA PRO A 116 -11.27 -3.49 -11.55
C PRO A 116 -11.12 -4.99 -11.32
N SER A 117 -10.61 -5.69 -12.34
CA SER A 117 -10.46 -7.16 -12.32
C SER A 117 -9.45 -7.69 -11.30
N ARG A 118 -8.58 -6.80 -10.78
CA ARG A 118 -7.54 -7.16 -9.81
C ARG A 118 -7.82 -6.69 -8.40
N THR A 119 -8.94 -5.99 -8.16
CA THR A 119 -9.28 -5.56 -6.79
C THR A 119 -9.62 -6.74 -5.89
N GLU A 120 -9.43 -6.56 -4.59
CA GLU A 120 -9.77 -7.56 -3.57
C GLU A 120 -11.25 -8.00 -3.65
N CYS A 121 -12.15 -7.03 -3.90
CA CYS A 121 -13.58 -7.28 -4.06
C CYS A 121 -14.16 -6.45 -5.23
N PRO A 122 -14.15 -6.96 -6.47
CA PRO A 122 -14.69 -6.24 -7.63
C PRO A 122 -16.16 -5.83 -7.48
N GLN A 123 -16.94 -6.58 -6.69
CA GLN A 123 -18.34 -6.29 -6.45
C GLN A 123 -18.53 -4.96 -5.70
N LEU A 124 -17.61 -4.56 -4.83
CA LEU A 124 -17.67 -3.27 -4.13
C LEU A 124 -17.60 -2.08 -5.10
N LEU A 125 -16.87 -2.20 -6.21
CA LEU A 125 -16.83 -1.16 -7.24
C LEU A 125 -18.18 -0.93 -7.93
N GLN A 126 -19.00 -1.97 -7.99
CA GLN A 126 -20.35 -1.88 -8.58
C GLN A 126 -21.37 -1.29 -7.62
N LEU A 127 -21.14 -1.44 -6.32
CA LEU A 127 -22.03 -0.98 -5.25
C LEU A 127 -21.69 0.43 -4.76
N ALA A 128 -20.40 0.81 -4.83
CA ALA A 128 -19.93 2.11 -4.33
C ALA A 128 -20.39 3.24 -5.23
N GLN A 129 -20.98 4.29 -4.65
CA GLN A 129 -21.30 5.53 -5.38
C GLN A 129 -20.09 6.47 -5.47
N HIS A 130 -19.19 6.41 -4.49
CA HIS A 130 -18.00 7.25 -4.41
C HIS A 130 -16.75 6.40 -4.31
N VAL A 131 -15.92 6.44 -5.33
CA VAL A 131 -14.67 5.68 -5.42
C VAL A 131 -13.48 6.64 -5.50
N VAL A 132 -12.46 6.38 -4.70
CA VAL A 132 -11.15 7.02 -4.78
C VAL A 132 -10.13 5.99 -5.22
N VAL A 133 -9.19 6.37 -6.10
CA VAL A 133 -8.08 5.52 -6.55
C VAL A 133 -6.76 6.20 -6.23
N LEU A 134 -5.89 5.51 -5.50
CA LEU A 134 -4.52 5.94 -5.17
C LEU A 134 -3.56 4.83 -5.60
N ASP A 135 -2.81 5.04 -6.68
CA ASP A 135 -2.01 3.97 -7.28
C ASP A 135 -0.74 4.51 -7.96
N HIS A 136 0.32 3.72 -7.96
CA HIS A 136 1.57 4.03 -8.65
C HIS A 136 1.79 3.21 -9.93
N HIS A 137 0.91 2.28 -10.25
CA HIS A 137 1.00 1.49 -11.46
C HIS A 137 0.59 2.28 -12.70
N ARG A 138 1.16 1.93 -13.85
CA ARG A 138 0.74 2.52 -15.13
C ARG A 138 -0.70 2.14 -15.43
N GLN A 139 -1.49 3.13 -15.81
CA GLN A 139 -2.86 2.90 -16.25
C GLN A 139 -2.87 2.09 -17.56
N SER A 140 -3.76 1.12 -17.62
CA SER A 140 -4.10 0.35 -18.82
C SER A 140 -5.46 0.79 -19.34
N ARG A 141 -5.92 0.16 -20.43
CA ARG A 141 -7.29 0.38 -20.94
C ARG A 141 -8.36 -0.12 -19.98
N ASP A 142 -8.04 -1.15 -19.20
CA ASP A 142 -8.87 -1.68 -18.13
C ASP A 142 -8.53 -0.95 -16.83
N CYS A 143 -9.06 0.24 -16.63
CA CYS A 143 -8.87 1.01 -15.40
C CYS A 143 -10.21 1.35 -14.75
N ILE A 144 -10.20 1.63 -13.44
CA ILE A 144 -11.38 2.07 -12.68
C ILE A 144 -11.80 3.43 -13.21
N GLU A 145 -12.97 3.47 -13.84
CA GLU A 145 -13.58 4.68 -14.39
C GLU A 145 -14.55 5.33 -13.39
N GLY A 146 -14.82 6.62 -13.56
CA GLY A 146 -15.80 7.33 -12.74
C GLY A 146 -15.39 7.60 -11.29
N ALA A 147 -14.11 7.38 -10.92
CA ALA A 147 -13.62 7.71 -9.59
C ALA A 147 -13.76 9.22 -9.31
N VAL A 148 -14.33 9.58 -8.15
CA VAL A 148 -14.47 10.99 -7.72
C VAL A 148 -13.12 11.63 -7.43
N LEU A 149 -12.11 10.83 -7.12
CA LEU A 149 -10.72 11.23 -7.03
C LEU A 149 -9.83 10.11 -7.57
N SER A 150 -9.04 10.43 -8.57
CA SER A 150 -7.99 9.53 -9.06
C SER A 150 -6.62 10.22 -8.91
N TYR A 151 -5.72 9.55 -8.21
CA TYR A 151 -4.33 9.96 -8.08
C TYR A 151 -3.45 8.78 -8.44
N VAL A 152 -3.07 8.72 -9.70
CA VAL A 152 -2.19 7.70 -10.26
C VAL A 152 -0.86 8.36 -10.63
N GLU A 153 0.23 7.89 -10.03
CA GLU A 153 1.56 8.50 -10.16
C GLU A 153 2.64 7.44 -10.46
N PRO A 154 2.83 7.05 -11.75
CA PRO A 154 3.74 5.98 -12.14
C PRO A 154 5.23 6.23 -11.86
N TYR A 155 5.56 7.42 -11.37
CA TYR A 155 6.93 7.78 -10.96
C TYR A 155 7.15 7.69 -9.45
N ALA A 156 6.11 7.40 -8.68
CA ALA A 156 6.25 7.04 -7.28
C ALA A 156 6.80 5.62 -7.17
N SER A 157 7.60 5.37 -6.15
CA SER A 157 8.19 4.04 -5.92
C SER A 157 7.17 3.02 -5.41
N SER A 158 6.12 3.50 -4.75
CA SER A 158 5.10 2.68 -4.11
C SER A 158 3.86 3.52 -3.77
N ALA A 159 2.72 2.87 -3.57
CA ALA A 159 1.52 3.52 -3.05
C ALA A 159 1.71 4.02 -1.61
N SER A 160 2.49 3.32 -0.80
CA SER A 160 2.88 3.76 0.55
C SER A 160 3.69 5.06 0.54
N GLU A 161 4.59 5.27 -0.44
CA GLU A 161 5.26 6.56 -0.65
C GLU A 161 4.23 7.68 -0.88
N MET A 162 3.29 7.46 -1.80
CA MET A 162 2.25 8.44 -2.12
C MET A 162 1.37 8.77 -0.92
N VAL A 163 0.96 7.75 -0.16
CA VAL A 163 0.15 7.94 1.04
C VAL A 163 0.94 8.68 2.12
N ALA A 164 2.22 8.33 2.34
CA ALA A 164 3.07 9.05 3.28
C ALA A 164 3.24 10.54 2.91
N GLU A 165 3.31 10.87 1.61
CA GLU A 165 3.29 12.26 1.15
C GLU A 165 1.95 12.96 1.44
N ILE A 166 0.82 12.30 1.13
CA ILE A 166 -0.52 12.82 1.40
C ILE A 166 -0.69 13.14 2.88
N LEU A 167 -0.27 12.25 3.77
CA LEU A 167 -0.44 12.41 5.22
C LEU A 167 0.28 13.63 5.78
N GLN A 168 1.38 14.09 5.15
CA GLN A 168 2.09 15.30 5.54
C GLN A 168 1.24 16.59 5.36
N TYR A 169 0.21 16.53 4.50
CA TYR A 169 -0.65 17.67 4.17
C TYR A 169 -2.11 17.45 4.54
N TYR A 170 -2.44 16.28 5.09
CA TYR A 170 -3.83 15.91 5.37
C TYR A 170 -4.45 16.72 6.51
N SER A 171 -3.76 16.84 7.63
CA SER A 171 -4.21 17.58 8.79
C SER A 171 -3.06 17.82 9.77
N ASP A 172 -3.03 19.01 10.38
CA ASP A 172 -2.07 19.31 11.46
C ASP A 172 -2.32 18.45 12.72
N SER A 173 -3.53 17.93 12.87
CA SER A 173 -3.91 17.06 14.00
C SER A 173 -3.59 15.58 13.79
N ILE A 174 -3.15 15.18 12.60
CA ILE A 174 -2.86 13.77 12.33
C ILE A 174 -1.68 13.28 13.14
N LYS A 175 -1.90 12.19 13.87
CA LYS A 175 -0.86 11.52 14.65
C LYS A 175 -0.58 10.15 14.07
N ILE A 176 0.50 10.04 13.31
CA ILE A 176 0.96 8.77 12.77
C ILE A 176 1.63 8.01 13.89
N ARG A 177 1.17 6.79 14.15
CA ARG A 177 1.73 5.90 15.16
C ARG A 177 2.94 5.16 14.61
N PRO A 178 3.85 4.68 15.48
CA PRO A 178 4.97 3.85 15.03
C PRO A 178 4.53 2.64 14.20
N THR A 179 3.39 2.03 14.53
CA THR A 179 2.84 0.88 13.79
C THR A 179 2.35 1.26 12.40
N ASP A 180 1.72 2.45 12.22
CA ASP A 180 1.37 2.98 10.90
C ASP A 180 2.63 3.22 10.06
N ALA A 181 3.62 3.84 10.71
CA ALA A 181 4.89 4.17 10.07
C ALA A 181 5.68 2.93 9.67
N ASP A 182 5.69 1.87 10.51
CA ASP A 182 6.29 0.58 10.19
C ASP A 182 5.60 -0.06 8.98
N ALA A 183 4.26 -0.02 8.90
CA ALA A 183 3.51 -0.60 7.80
C ALA A 183 3.79 0.11 6.47
N MET A 184 3.69 1.44 6.41
CA MET A 184 4.01 2.20 5.19
C MET A 184 5.49 2.07 4.79
N TYR A 185 6.41 2.08 5.77
CA TYR A 185 7.82 1.87 5.50
C TYR A 185 8.08 0.48 4.92
N SER A 186 7.35 -0.54 5.37
CA SER A 186 7.40 -1.90 4.84
C SER A 186 7.05 -1.94 3.35
N GLY A 187 5.99 -1.24 2.94
CA GLY A 187 5.60 -1.12 1.54
C GLY A 187 6.72 -0.52 0.69
N ILE A 188 7.28 0.61 1.10
CA ILE A 188 8.39 1.25 0.38
C ILE A 188 9.59 0.29 0.27
N VAL A 189 9.95 -0.40 1.35
CA VAL A 189 11.10 -1.33 1.38
C VAL A 189 10.93 -2.49 0.41
N VAL A 190 9.73 -3.09 0.36
CA VAL A 190 9.45 -4.24 -0.51
C VAL A 190 9.46 -3.81 -1.98
N ASP A 191 8.74 -2.77 -2.35
CA ASP A 191 8.62 -2.30 -3.73
C ASP A 191 9.92 -1.76 -4.32
N THR A 192 10.76 -1.20 -3.46
CA THR A 192 12.07 -0.68 -3.88
C THR A 192 13.20 -1.70 -3.75
N ASN A 193 12.91 -2.93 -3.34
CA ASN A 193 13.93 -3.90 -3.01
C ASN A 193 15.01 -3.31 -2.08
N ASN A 194 14.60 -2.84 -0.90
CA ASN A 194 15.47 -2.15 0.06
C ASN A 194 16.18 -0.89 -0.50
N PHE A 195 15.45 -0.05 -1.22
CA PHE A 195 15.92 1.19 -1.86
C PHE A 195 16.96 0.97 -2.97
N MET A 196 17.03 -0.22 -3.55
CA MET A 196 17.92 -0.50 -4.69
C MET A 196 17.27 -0.16 -6.04
N ASN A 197 15.94 -0.25 -6.15
CA ASN A 197 15.22 -0.08 -7.41
C ASN A 197 14.17 1.04 -7.29
N ASN A 198 13.89 1.72 -8.42
CA ASN A 198 12.78 2.68 -8.56
C ASN A 198 12.74 3.80 -7.51
N THR A 199 13.87 4.14 -6.89
CA THR A 199 13.96 5.16 -5.86
C THR A 199 14.24 6.53 -6.42
N GLY A 200 13.58 7.54 -5.86
CA GLY A 200 13.83 8.95 -6.15
C GLY A 200 13.97 9.74 -4.85
N VAL A 201 14.16 11.06 -4.97
CA VAL A 201 14.22 11.96 -3.81
C VAL A 201 12.95 11.83 -2.95
N ARG A 202 11.78 11.71 -3.58
CA ARG A 202 10.48 11.53 -2.91
C ARG A 202 10.46 10.29 -2.01
N THR A 203 11.03 9.18 -2.50
CA THR A 203 11.10 7.92 -1.74
C THR A 203 11.87 8.10 -0.44
N PHE A 204 13.02 8.78 -0.50
CA PHE A 204 13.83 9.07 0.70
C PHE A 204 13.16 10.10 1.62
N GLU A 205 12.47 11.11 1.07
CA GLU A 205 11.69 12.08 1.86
C GLU A 205 10.53 11.38 2.61
N ALA A 206 9.80 10.49 1.94
CA ALA A 206 8.75 9.67 2.56
C ALA A 206 9.33 8.75 3.64
N ALA A 207 10.42 8.06 3.35
CA ALA A 207 11.11 7.22 4.34
C ALA A 207 11.58 8.02 5.56
N ALA A 208 12.16 9.22 5.36
CA ALA A 208 12.56 10.11 6.43
C ALA A 208 11.36 10.61 7.25
N PHE A 209 10.23 10.90 6.61
CA PHE A 209 8.99 11.27 7.29
C PHE A 209 8.49 10.12 8.17
N LEU A 210 8.42 8.90 7.64
CA LEU A 210 8.01 7.72 8.40
C LEU A 210 8.96 7.43 9.55
N ARG A 211 10.27 7.59 9.34
CA ARG A 211 11.27 7.44 10.40
C ARG A 211 11.07 8.44 11.53
N ARG A 212 10.78 9.70 11.23
CA ARG A 212 10.44 10.73 12.24
C ARG A 212 9.17 10.38 13.02
N ASN A 213 8.23 9.65 12.41
CA ASN A 213 7.00 9.18 13.04
C ASN A 213 7.14 7.80 13.72
N GLY A 214 8.38 7.32 13.91
CA GLY A 214 8.67 6.16 14.74
C GLY A 214 8.87 4.85 13.99
N ALA A 215 8.92 4.85 12.64
CA ALA A 215 9.26 3.63 11.89
C ALA A 215 10.59 3.03 12.38
N ASP A 216 10.59 1.74 12.70
CA ASP A 216 11.76 1.00 13.13
C ASP A 216 12.32 0.17 11.97
N ILE A 217 13.33 0.73 11.31
CA ILE A 217 13.99 0.10 10.15
C ILE A 217 14.47 -1.33 10.44
N THR A 218 14.99 -1.54 11.66
CA THR A 218 15.51 -2.85 12.06
C THR A 218 14.39 -3.87 12.23
N LYS A 219 13.27 -3.47 12.83
CA LYS A 219 12.10 -4.33 12.96
C LYS A 219 11.50 -4.65 11.61
N VAL A 220 11.28 -3.63 10.75
CA VAL A 220 10.74 -3.83 9.41
C VAL A 220 11.61 -4.81 8.60
N ARG A 221 12.92 -4.64 8.59
CA ARG A 221 13.82 -5.57 7.91
C ARG A 221 13.74 -7.01 8.45
N LYS A 222 13.46 -7.17 9.75
CA LYS A 222 13.30 -8.51 10.34
C LYS A 222 11.99 -9.18 9.91
N LEU A 223 10.91 -8.40 9.64
CA LEU A 223 9.64 -8.94 9.19
C LEU A 223 9.74 -9.67 7.83
N PHE A 224 10.65 -9.21 6.96
CA PHE A 224 10.84 -9.74 5.61
C PHE A 224 12.13 -10.57 5.46
N ARG A 225 12.68 -11.05 6.57
CA ARG A 225 13.80 -12.00 6.51
C ARG A 225 13.24 -13.35 6.15
N ASP A 226 13.90 -14.00 5.19
CA ASP A 226 13.70 -15.41 4.93
C ASP A 226 13.92 -16.19 6.22
N ASP A 227 13.05 -17.13 6.50
CA ASP A 227 13.35 -18.12 7.53
C ASP A 227 14.43 -19.11 7.05
N MET A 228 14.85 -20.00 7.92
CA MET A 228 15.93 -20.93 7.59
C MET A 228 15.51 -21.95 6.52
N GLU A 229 14.22 -22.27 6.43
CA GLU A 229 13.68 -23.21 5.45
C GLU A 229 13.63 -22.56 4.07
N ASP A 230 13.11 -21.33 3.97
CA ASP A 230 13.12 -20.51 2.76
C ASP A 230 14.54 -20.27 2.24
N TYR A 231 15.47 -19.97 3.16
CA TYR A 231 16.87 -19.77 2.79
C TYR A 231 17.50 -21.04 2.22
N LYS A 232 17.25 -22.21 2.82
CA LYS A 232 17.72 -23.50 2.33
C LYS A 232 17.11 -23.82 0.97
N ALA A 233 15.80 -23.61 0.81
CA ALA A 233 15.09 -23.85 -0.43
C ALA A 233 15.65 -22.97 -1.58
N LYS A 234 15.89 -21.69 -1.32
CA LYS A 234 16.54 -20.78 -2.28
C LYS A 234 17.97 -21.22 -2.62
N ALA A 235 18.75 -21.64 -1.62
CA ALA A 235 20.10 -22.14 -1.85
C ALA A 235 20.11 -23.41 -2.71
N GLU A 236 19.17 -24.31 -2.47
CA GLU A 236 18.99 -25.53 -3.28
C GLU A 236 18.61 -25.17 -4.72
N ALA A 237 17.63 -24.27 -4.90
CA ALA A 237 17.24 -23.81 -6.24
C ALA A 237 18.41 -23.18 -7.00
N VAL A 238 19.27 -22.41 -6.33
CA VAL A 238 20.48 -21.83 -6.94
C VAL A 238 21.51 -22.91 -7.28
N ARG A 239 21.63 -23.94 -6.46
CA ARG A 239 22.57 -25.06 -6.70
C ARG A 239 22.18 -25.87 -7.94
N GLU A 240 20.87 -26.05 -8.17
CA GLU A 240 20.31 -26.83 -9.28
C GLU A 240 20.12 -25.98 -10.57
N VAL A 241 20.70 -24.77 -10.63
CA VAL A 241 20.61 -23.90 -11.80
C VAL A 241 21.36 -24.48 -12.99
N GLU A 242 20.67 -24.60 -14.10
CA GLU A 242 21.27 -24.86 -15.41
C GLU A 242 21.40 -23.56 -16.21
N MET A 243 22.59 -23.32 -16.77
CA MET A 243 22.83 -22.15 -17.62
C MET A 243 22.45 -22.47 -19.08
N PHE A 244 21.50 -21.71 -19.62
CA PHE A 244 21.08 -21.83 -21.02
C PHE A 244 21.59 -20.64 -21.83
N HIS A 245 22.32 -20.91 -22.91
CA HIS A 245 22.96 -19.89 -23.77
C HIS A 245 23.82 -18.87 -23.00
N GLU A 246 24.46 -19.24 -21.92
CA GLU A 246 25.31 -18.38 -21.07
C GLU A 246 24.61 -17.10 -20.56
N ARG A 247 23.30 -16.97 -20.74
CA ARG A 247 22.52 -15.76 -20.40
C ARG A 247 21.32 -16.03 -19.52
N TYR A 248 20.81 -17.23 -19.54
CA TYR A 248 19.61 -17.59 -18.80
C TYR A 248 19.95 -18.66 -17.76
N ALA A 249 19.56 -18.41 -16.53
CA ALA A 249 19.66 -19.35 -15.43
C ALA A 249 18.27 -19.99 -15.23
N ILE A 250 18.16 -21.29 -15.35
CA ILE A 250 16.89 -22.03 -15.22
C ILE A 250 17.04 -22.99 -14.04
N SER A 251 16.11 -22.93 -13.09
CA SER A 251 15.98 -23.89 -12.01
C SER A 251 14.55 -24.38 -11.93
N VAL A 252 14.38 -25.67 -11.71
CA VAL A 252 13.08 -26.30 -11.48
C VAL A 252 12.91 -26.46 -9.98
N CYS A 253 12.00 -25.68 -9.40
CA CYS A 253 11.69 -25.77 -7.97
C CYS A 253 10.59 -26.81 -7.74
N PRO A 254 10.69 -27.68 -6.72
CA PRO A 254 9.60 -28.53 -6.28
C PRO A 254 8.36 -27.73 -5.92
N SER A 255 7.17 -28.32 -6.13
CA SER A 255 5.87 -27.65 -5.90
C SER A 255 5.55 -27.33 -4.43
N ASP A 256 6.33 -27.87 -3.51
CA ASP A 256 6.23 -27.67 -2.06
C ASP A 256 7.12 -26.54 -1.53
N MET A 257 7.83 -25.86 -2.41
CA MET A 257 8.68 -24.68 -2.10
C MET A 257 7.91 -23.35 -2.18
N THR A 258 6.63 -23.28 -1.86
CA THR A 258 5.84 -22.05 -1.86
C THR A 258 5.44 -21.58 -0.49
#